data_36af83099414cb540531c4ee43ffbe27
#
_entry.id   36af83099414cb540531c4ee43ffbe27
#
_cell.length_a   1.000
_cell.length_b   1.000
_cell.length_c   1.000
_cell.angle_alpha   90.00
_cell.angle_beta   90.00
_cell.angle_gamma   90.00
#
_symmetry.space_group_name_H-M   'P 1'
#
loop_
_entity.id
_entity.type
_entity.pdbx_description
1 polymer ?
#
loop_
_entity_poly.entity_id
_entity_poly.type
_entity_poly.pdbx_seq_one_letter_code
_entity_poly.pdbx_strand_id
1 'polypeptide(L)'
;MGILDLLPHCVSGVYMLYHSDYEQWQFGKLSALREAALALEGGYQYYYMGYYIHSCVKMKYKGDYKTQHVLDPETYEWHPLEGEMRALLDKKPYVSMSRERRRKEMGIDGEQDDYSDYPYPTAAEAGKAVNKGVSLFELKVPGLMTAEEIEQQLDLATMPIRVGGRMAEAQVSKLLT
;
A
#
# COMPACT_ATOMS: atom_id res chain seq x y z
N MET A 1 2.96 11.43 -17.99
CA MET A 1 4.13 11.67 -17.14
C MET A 1 4.15 10.58 -16.06
N GLY A 2 5.23 9.81 -15.97
CA GLY A 2 5.48 8.87 -14.87
C GLY A 2 6.34 9.54 -13.81
N ILE A 3 6.02 9.31 -12.54
CA ILE A 3 6.82 9.74 -11.38
C ILE A 3 7.35 8.49 -10.73
N LEU A 4 8.67 8.41 -10.60
CA LEU A 4 9.38 7.22 -10.16
C LEU A 4 10.31 7.56 -9.00
N ASP A 5 10.43 6.63 -8.07
CA ASP A 5 11.51 6.61 -7.09
C ASP A 5 12.62 5.66 -7.54
N LEU A 6 13.85 6.15 -7.56
CA LEU A 6 15.03 5.34 -7.82
C LEU A 6 15.63 4.94 -6.49
N LEU A 7 15.36 3.71 -6.08
CA LEU A 7 15.86 3.12 -4.83
C LEU A 7 17.12 2.29 -5.11
N PRO A 8 17.90 1.92 -4.09
CA PRO A 8 19.18 1.22 -4.32
C PRO A 8 19.10 -0.05 -5.17
N HIS A 9 17.98 -0.78 -5.12
CA HIS A 9 17.82 -2.06 -5.80
C HIS A 9 16.63 -2.12 -6.75
N CYS A 10 15.82 -1.06 -6.82
CA CYS A 10 14.63 -1.08 -7.65
C CYS A 10 14.25 0.29 -8.20
N VAL A 11 13.53 0.27 -9.31
CA VAL A 11 12.72 1.39 -9.78
C VAL A 11 11.32 1.20 -9.24
N SER A 12 10.77 2.20 -8.58
CA SER A 12 9.42 2.15 -8.02
C SER A 12 8.51 3.14 -8.75
N GLY A 13 7.44 2.64 -9.37
CA GLY A 13 6.41 3.45 -9.98
C GLY A 13 5.49 4.04 -8.91
N VAL A 14 5.50 5.37 -8.74
CA VAL A 14 4.72 6.08 -7.72
C VAL A 14 3.42 6.61 -8.29
N TYR A 15 3.51 7.42 -9.36
CA TYR A 15 2.35 8.01 -10.02
C TYR A 15 2.46 7.95 -11.52
N MET A 16 1.30 7.78 -12.17
CA MET A 16 1.14 7.94 -13.62
C MET A 16 0.05 8.97 -13.90
N LEU A 17 0.42 10.04 -14.57
CA LEU A 17 -0.47 11.15 -14.90
C LEU A 17 -0.58 11.27 -16.43
N TYR A 18 -1.81 11.28 -16.95
CA TYR A 18 -2.11 11.56 -18.34
C TYR A 18 -3.52 12.15 -18.46
N HIS A 19 -3.77 12.82 -19.57
CA HIS A 19 -5.08 13.42 -19.84
C HIS A 19 -6.09 12.34 -20.21
N SER A 20 -7.35 12.50 -19.79
CA SER A 20 -8.44 11.54 -20.03
C SER A 20 -8.68 11.25 -21.52
N ASP A 21 -8.45 12.22 -22.42
CA ASP A 21 -8.61 12.05 -23.86
C ASP A 21 -7.70 10.95 -24.45
N TYR A 22 -6.66 10.58 -23.71
CA TYR A 22 -5.69 9.56 -24.12
C TYR A 22 -5.85 8.22 -23.38
N GLU A 23 -6.94 8.03 -22.64
CA GLU A 23 -7.17 6.81 -21.84
C GLU A 23 -7.21 5.55 -22.72
N GLN A 24 -7.70 5.65 -23.94
CA GLN A 24 -7.73 4.58 -24.93
C GLN A 24 -6.36 3.97 -25.28
N TRP A 25 -5.27 4.73 -25.08
CA TRP A 25 -3.91 4.29 -25.37
C TRP A 25 -3.28 3.43 -24.29
N GLN A 26 -4.00 3.16 -23.22
CA GLN A 26 -3.54 2.31 -22.11
C GLN A 26 -2.15 2.70 -21.58
N PHE A 27 -1.93 3.98 -21.36
CA PHE A 27 -0.63 4.50 -20.93
C PHE A 27 -0.05 3.82 -19.68
N GLY A 28 -0.89 3.26 -18.82
CA GLY A 28 -0.42 2.46 -17.67
C GLY A 28 0.41 1.25 -18.10
N LYS A 29 0.01 0.55 -19.17
CA LYS A 29 0.78 -0.58 -19.72
C LYS A 29 2.07 -0.11 -20.39
N LEU A 30 1.98 0.95 -21.17
CA LEU A 30 3.15 1.51 -21.85
C LEU A 30 4.19 2.03 -20.87
N SER A 31 3.73 2.74 -19.82
CA SER A 31 4.60 3.22 -18.75
C SER A 31 5.29 2.07 -18.02
N ALA A 32 4.53 1.02 -17.66
CA ALA A 32 5.09 -0.15 -17.00
C ALA A 32 6.19 -0.84 -17.82
N LEU A 33 5.99 -0.97 -19.12
CA LEU A 33 7.03 -1.52 -20.02
C LEU A 33 8.26 -0.63 -20.09
N ARG A 34 8.07 0.69 -20.16
CA ARG A 34 9.20 1.65 -20.20
C ARG A 34 9.94 1.68 -18.86
N GLU A 35 9.23 1.61 -17.75
CA GLU A 35 9.79 1.59 -16.41
C GLU A 35 10.57 0.29 -16.14
N ALA A 36 10.05 -0.86 -16.62
CA ALA A 36 10.77 -2.13 -16.59
C ALA A 36 12.05 -2.08 -17.45
N ALA A 37 11.99 -1.48 -18.64
CA ALA A 37 13.16 -1.26 -19.47
C ALA A 37 14.18 -0.36 -18.78
N LEU A 38 13.74 0.72 -18.12
CA LEU A 38 14.60 1.60 -17.35
C LEU A 38 15.29 0.85 -16.21
N ALA A 39 14.59 -0.04 -15.53
CA ALA A 39 15.17 -0.87 -14.49
C ALA A 39 16.28 -1.78 -15.05
N LEU A 40 16.05 -2.40 -16.19
CA LEU A 40 17.08 -3.21 -16.88
C LEU A 40 18.26 -2.38 -17.36
N GLU A 41 18.01 -1.25 -18.02
CA GLU A 41 19.04 -0.32 -18.52
C GLU A 41 19.91 0.24 -17.39
N GLY A 42 19.28 0.54 -16.23
CA GLY A 42 19.94 1.07 -15.04
C GLY A 42 20.61 0.02 -14.14
N GLY A 43 20.48 -1.28 -14.48
CA GLY A 43 21.04 -2.37 -13.67
C GLY A 43 20.32 -2.61 -12.35
N TYR A 44 19.06 -2.15 -12.22
CA TYR A 44 18.23 -2.43 -11.05
C TYR A 44 17.76 -3.87 -11.05
N GLN A 45 17.65 -4.44 -9.86
CA GLN A 45 17.24 -5.84 -9.69
C GLN A 45 15.72 -6.01 -9.80
N TYR A 46 14.96 -4.99 -9.43
CA TYR A 46 13.51 -5.05 -9.34
C TYR A 46 12.85 -3.81 -9.95
N TYR A 47 11.62 -4.02 -10.43
CA TYR A 47 10.69 -2.97 -10.75
C TYR A 47 9.43 -3.12 -9.90
N TYR A 48 9.13 -2.15 -9.05
CA TYR A 48 7.94 -2.12 -8.22
C TYR A 48 6.84 -1.35 -8.94
N MET A 49 5.81 -2.07 -9.35
CA MET A 49 4.67 -1.50 -10.05
C MET A 49 3.66 -0.76 -9.14
N GLY A 50 3.92 -0.69 -7.82
CA GLY A 50 2.98 -0.20 -6.84
C GLY A 50 1.85 -1.20 -6.53
N TYR A 51 0.78 -0.73 -5.92
CA TYR A 51 -0.31 -1.59 -5.48
C TYR A 51 -0.95 -2.40 -6.61
N TYR A 52 -1.29 -3.64 -6.30
CA TYR A 52 -2.12 -4.51 -7.11
C TYR A 52 -3.49 -4.68 -6.46
N ILE A 53 -4.57 -4.36 -7.18
CA ILE A 53 -5.94 -4.56 -6.75
C ILE A 53 -6.63 -5.43 -7.79
N HIS A 54 -6.90 -6.69 -7.43
CA HIS A 54 -7.41 -7.70 -8.36
C HIS A 54 -8.78 -7.35 -8.94
N SER A 55 -9.66 -6.74 -8.16
CA SER A 55 -11.00 -6.31 -8.56
C SER A 55 -11.04 -4.98 -9.33
N CYS A 56 -9.93 -4.25 -9.38
CA CYS A 56 -9.87 -2.94 -10.04
C CYS A 56 -9.41 -3.08 -11.50
N VAL A 57 -10.29 -2.75 -12.45
CA VAL A 57 -9.99 -2.81 -13.89
C VAL A 57 -8.73 -2.01 -14.25
N LYS A 58 -8.56 -0.83 -13.62
CA LYS A 58 -7.40 0.05 -13.87
C LYS A 58 -6.07 -0.50 -13.34
N MET A 59 -6.10 -1.50 -12.43
CA MET A 59 -4.89 -2.07 -11.81
C MET A 59 -4.68 -3.55 -12.16
N LYS A 60 -5.73 -4.25 -12.62
CA LYS A 60 -5.68 -5.69 -12.90
C LYS A 60 -4.62 -6.06 -13.95
N TYR A 61 -4.37 -5.18 -14.93
CA TYR A 61 -3.35 -5.39 -15.95
C TYR A 61 -1.94 -5.63 -15.42
N LYS A 62 -1.64 -5.13 -14.20
CA LYS A 62 -0.33 -5.35 -13.56
C LYS A 62 -0.04 -6.84 -13.34
N GLY A 63 -1.08 -7.64 -13.15
CA GLY A 63 -0.95 -9.08 -13.02
C GLY A 63 -0.74 -9.83 -14.33
N ASP A 64 -0.80 -9.18 -15.49
CA ASP A 64 -0.62 -9.83 -16.81
C ASP A 64 0.86 -10.05 -17.15
N TYR A 65 1.78 -9.37 -16.46
CA TYR A 65 3.21 -9.56 -16.63
C TYR A 65 3.66 -10.87 -15.99
N LYS A 66 4.49 -11.64 -16.71
CA LYS A 66 5.02 -12.90 -16.19
C LYS A 66 6.11 -12.65 -15.16
N THR A 67 6.27 -13.61 -14.26
CA THR A 67 7.14 -13.54 -13.08
C THR A 67 6.75 -12.43 -12.10
N GLN A 68 5.46 -12.07 -12.08
CA GLN A 68 4.94 -11.07 -11.15
C GLN A 68 4.84 -11.66 -9.74
N HIS A 69 5.27 -10.88 -8.76
CA HIS A 69 5.15 -11.21 -7.34
C HIS A 69 4.32 -10.16 -6.61
N VAL A 70 3.64 -10.56 -5.56
CA VAL A 70 2.94 -9.69 -4.62
C VAL A 70 3.52 -9.86 -3.24
N LEU A 71 3.58 -8.76 -2.50
CA LEU A 71 4.03 -8.74 -1.11
C LEU A 71 2.91 -9.26 -0.22
N ASP A 72 3.21 -10.24 0.63
CA ASP A 72 2.29 -10.69 1.67
C ASP A 72 2.12 -9.55 2.69
N PRO A 73 0.89 -9.10 2.97
CA PRO A 73 0.66 -7.96 3.84
C PRO A 73 0.95 -8.24 5.33
N GLU A 74 1.10 -9.52 5.73
CA GLU A 74 1.35 -9.89 7.13
C GLU A 74 2.82 -10.21 7.40
N THR A 75 3.48 -10.93 6.49
CA THR A 75 4.87 -11.37 6.68
C THR A 75 5.89 -10.60 5.86
N TYR A 76 5.41 -9.78 4.90
CA TYR A 76 6.26 -9.05 3.95
C TYR A 76 7.13 -9.97 3.08
N GLU A 77 6.71 -11.21 2.88
CA GLU A 77 7.31 -12.14 1.94
C GLU A 77 6.72 -11.95 0.53
N TRP A 78 7.56 -12.13 -0.49
CA TRP A 78 7.12 -12.03 -1.88
C TRP A 78 6.62 -13.38 -2.38
N HIS A 79 5.38 -13.42 -2.86
CA HIS A 79 4.76 -14.61 -3.44
C HIS A 79 4.43 -14.41 -4.92
N PRO A 80 4.61 -15.46 -5.76
CA PRO A 80 4.21 -15.40 -7.17
C PRO A 80 2.72 -15.09 -7.30
N LEU A 81 2.36 -14.16 -8.18
CA LEU A 81 0.97 -13.84 -8.51
C LEU A 81 0.45 -14.84 -9.57
N GLU A 82 0.43 -16.10 -9.22
CA GLU A 82 0.05 -17.22 -10.11
C GLU A 82 -0.84 -18.22 -9.36
N GLY A 83 -1.48 -19.14 -10.10
CA GLY A 83 -2.16 -20.32 -9.57
C GLY A 83 -3.03 -20.04 -8.35
N GLU A 84 -2.60 -20.53 -7.19
CA GLU A 84 -3.35 -20.45 -5.93
C GLU A 84 -3.63 -19.02 -5.49
N MET A 85 -2.64 -18.13 -5.59
CA MET A 85 -2.82 -16.72 -5.21
C MET A 85 -3.92 -16.06 -6.03
N ARG A 86 -3.94 -16.25 -7.36
CA ARG A 86 -5.00 -15.70 -8.21
C ARG A 86 -6.36 -16.30 -7.89
N ALA A 87 -6.43 -17.62 -7.68
CA ALA A 87 -7.68 -18.28 -7.33
C ALA A 87 -8.26 -17.81 -5.98
N LEU A 88 -7.40 -17.43 -5.04
CA LEU A 88 -7.82 -16.84 -3.78
C LEU A 88 -8.29 -15.39 -3.97
N LEU A 89 -7.58 -14.58 -4.76
CA LEU A 89 -7.95 -13.20 -5.06
C LEU A 89 -9.24 -13.09 -5.89
N ASP A 90 -9.60 -14.11 -6.66
CA ASP A 90 -10.89 -14.18 -7.35
C ASP A 90 -12.07 -14.34 -6.37
N LYS A 91 -11.80 -14.93 -5.19
CA LYS A 91 -12.82 -15.21 -4.17
C LYS A 91 -12.85 -14.16 -3.06
N LYS A 92 -11.68 -13.60 -2.72
CA LYS A 92 -11.49 -12.77 -1.54
C LYS A 92 -10.84 -11.44 -1.93
N PRO A 93 -11.30 -10.30 -1.39
CA PRO A 93 -10.70 -8.99 -1.66
C PRO A 93 -9.30 -8.83 -1.03
N TYR A 94 -9.00 -9.61 0.00
CA TYR A 94 -7.73 -9.63 0.71
C TYR A 94 -7.21 -11.05 0.84
N VAL A 95 -5.93 -11.25 0.55
CA VAL A 95 -5.25 -12.55 0.66
C VAL A 95 -3.87 -12.36 1.27
N SER A 96 -3.59 -13.12 2.33
CA SER A 96 -2.27 -13.36 2.88
C SER A 96 -1.94 -14.85 2.75
N MET A 97 -0.92 -15.18 1.98
CA MET A 97 -0.50 -16.58 1.77
C MET A 97 0.02 -17.21 3.04
N SER A 98 0.68 -16.45 3.88
CA SER A 98 1.17 -16.89 5.18
C SER A 98 0.01 -17.25 6.12
N ARG A 99 -1.08 -16.46 6.10
CA ARG A 99 -2.31 -16.76 6.84
C ARG A 99 -2.98 -18.02 6.30
N GLU A 100 -3.14 -18.14 4.99
CA GLU A 100 -3.76 -19.33 4.37
C GLU A 100 -2.99 -20.61 4.70
N ARG A 101 -1.66 -20.58 4.72
CA ARG A 101 -0.83 -21.70 5.14
C ARG A 101 -1.06 -22.08 6.60
N ARG A 102 -1.03 -21.10 7.51
CA ARG A 102 -1.30 -21.34 8.95
C ARG A 102 -2.69 -21.95 9.19
N ARG A 103 -3.71 -21.46 8.46
CA ARG A 103 -5.07 -22.02 8.56
C ARG A 103 -5.11 -23.47 8.12
N LYS A 104 -4.48 -23.81 7.01
CA LYS A 104 -4.37 -25.22 6.54
C LYS A 104 -3.65 -26.11 7.55
N GLU A 105 -2.56 -25.64 8.15
CA GLU A 105 -1.80 -26.37 9.17
C GLU A 105 -2.62 -26.60 10.44
N MET A 106 -3.49 -25.67 10.81
CA MET A 106 -4.39 -25.78 11.96
C MET A 106 -5.68 -26.56 11.67
N GLY A 107 -5.87 -27.04 10.43
CA GLY A 107 -7.08 -27.76 10.03
C GLY A 107 -8.34 -26.89 10.03
N ILE A 108 -8.20 -25.58 9.93
CA ILE A 108 -9.30 -24.64 9.88
C ILE A 108 -9.75 -24.50 8.43
N ASP A 109 -10.52 -25.47 7.95
CA ASP A 109 -11.21 -25.41 6.66
C ASP A 109 -12.54 -24.66 6.83
N GLY A 110 -12.57 -23.39 6.46
CA GLY A 110 -13.81 -22.61 6.46
C GLY A 110 -13.66 -21.33 5.65
N GLU A 111 -14.64 -21.08 4.79
CA GLU A 111 -14.77 -19.83 4.00
C GLU A 111 -15.09 -18.60 4.85
N GLN A 112 -15.24 -18.78 6.16
CA GLN A 112 -15.53 -17.68 7.07
C GLN A 112 -14.24 -16.91 7.33
N ASP A 113 -13.95 -15.98 6.42
CA ASP A 113 -13.03 -14.89 6.73
C ASP A 113 -13.74 -14.03 7.77
N ASP A 114 -13.56 -14.39 9.02
CA ASP A 114 -13.89 -13.50 10.10
C ASP A 114 -12.87 -12.37 10.09
N TYR A 115 -13.25 -11.29 9.43
CA TYR A 115 -12.46 -10.05 9.43
C TYR A 115 -12.43 -9.40 10.82
N SER A 116 -13.08 -9.99 11.83
CA SER A 116 -13.05 -9.50 13.22
C SER A 116 -11.67 -9.64 13.87
N ASP A 117 -10.84 -10.58 13.42
CA ASP A 117 -9.44 -10.72 13.84
C ASP A 117 -8.49 -9.70 13.19
N TYR A 118 -9.00 -8.86 12.29
CA TYR A 118 -8.21 -7.76 11.74
C TYR A 118 -8.08 -6.65 12.78
N PRO A 119 -6.85 -6.26 13.12
CA PRO A 119 -6.64 -5.10 13.98
C PRO A 119 -7.01 -3.78 13.30
N TYR A 120 -7.46 -3.83 12.03
CA TYR A 120 -7.88 -2.68 11.26
C TYR A 120 -9.40 -2.58 11.21
N PRO A 121 -9.97 -1.40 11.45
CA PRO A 121 -11.38 -1.19 11.24
C PRO A 121 -11.73 -1.48 9.78
N THR A 122 -12.83 -2.17 9.54
CA THR A 122 -13.35 -2.37 8.19
C THR A 122 -13.60 -1.02 7.51
N ALA A 123 -13.59 -0.98 6.17
CA ALA A 123 -13.87 0.26 5.43
C ALA A 123 -15.21 0.90 5.85
N ALA A 124 -16.20 0.08 6.26
CA ALA A 124 -17.49 0.55 6.78
C ALA A 124 -17.36 1.19 8.17
N GLU A 125 -16.52 0.65 9.02
CA GLU A 125 -16.25 1.20 10.36
C GLU A 125 -15.39 2.44 10.30
N ALA A 126 -14.34 2.43 9.45
CA ALA A 126 -13.54 3.61 9.17
C ALA A 126 -14.39 4.75 8.58
N GLY A 127 -15.30 4.44 7.65
CA GLY A 127 -16.25 5.41 7.10
C GLY A 127 -17.21 5.98 8.17
N LYS A 128 -17.65 5.15 9.11
CA LYS A 128 -18.50 5.62 10.25
C LYS A 128 -17.70 6.49 11.22
N ALA A 129 -16.44 6.17 11.45
CA ALA A 129 -15.55 6.95 12.31
C ALA A 129 -15.24 8.32 11.69
N VAL A 130 -14.92 8.37 10.40
CA VAL A 130 -14.71 9.64 9.67
C VAL A 130 -15.95 10.51 9.70
N ASN A 131 -17.14 9.93 9.51
CA ASN A 131 -18.40 10.69 9.58
C ASN A 131 -18.73 11.21 10.97
N LYS A 132 -18.15 10.64 12.03
CA LYS A 132 -18.30 11.11 13.42
C LYS A 132 -17.24 12.13 13.84
N GLY A 133 -16.32 12.48 12.95
CA GLY A 133 -15.23 13.40 13.27
C GLY A 133 -14.21 12.80 14.26
N VAL A 134 -14.13 11.48 14.35
CA VAL A 134 -13.15 10.80 15.20
C VAL A 134 -11.76 10.99 14.62
N SER A 135 -10.82 11.44 15.45
CA SER A 135 -9.43 11.62 15.06
C SER A 135 -8.77 10.29 14.66
N LEU A 136 -7.88 10.32 13.67
CA LEU A 136 -7.05 9.16 13.31
C LEU A 136 -6.27 8.60 14.51
N PHE A 137 -5.89 9.45 15.46
CA PHE A 137 -5.20 9.05 16.70
C PHE A 137 -6.08 8.26 17.66
N GLU A 138 -7.42 8.42 17.59
CA GLU A 138 -8.38 7.66 18.40
C GLU A 138 -8.70 6.28 17.81
N LEU A 139 -8.43 6.08 16.51
CA LEU A 139 -8.76 4.85 15.77
C LEU A 139 -7.82 3.67 16.09
N LYS A 140 -6.75 3.87 16.87
CA LYS A 140 -5.75 2.84 17.22
C LYS A 140 -5.30 2.01 16.00
N VAL A 141 -5.07 2.66 14.88
CA VAL A 141 -4.61 2.00 13.64
C VAL A 141 -3.19 1.45 13.88
N PRO A 142 -2.94 0.15 13.69
CA PRO A 142 -1.61 -0.42 13.85
C PRO A 142 -0.57 0.30 12.98
N GLY A 143 0.57 0.66 13.60
CA GLY A 143 1.61 1.44 12.94
C GLY A 143 1.42 2.95 12.99
N LEU A 144 0.28 3.44 13.51
CA LEU A 144 0.09 4.84 13.88
C LEU A 144 0.40 5.02 15.36
N MET A 145 1.30 5.93 15.68
CA MET A 145 1.57 6.32 17.06
C MET A 145 0.38 7.12 17.61
N THR A 146 0.02 6.88 18.85
CA THR A 146 -0.95 7.72 19.56
C THR A 146 -0.36 9.10 19.82
N ALA A 147 -1.21 10.10 20.11
CA ALA A 147 -0.73 11.43 20.46
C ALA A 147 0.23 11.40 21.66
N GLU A 148 -0.08 10.57 22.66
CA GLU A 148 0.77 10.38 23.87
C GLU A 148 2.13 9.74 23.53
N GLU A 149 2.16 8.75 22.65
CA GLU A 149 3.41 8.13 22.18
C GLU A 149 4.25 9.12 21.37
N ILE A 150 3.63 9.95 20.54
CA ILE A 150 4.30 11.00 19.78
C ILE A 150 4.93 12.02 20.73
N GLU A 151 4.20 12.49 21.74
CA GLU A 151 4.70 13.43 22.73
C GLU A 151 5.85 12.85 23.59
N GLN A 152 5.82 11.55 23.88
CA GLN A 152 6.88 10.87 24.63
C GLN A 152 8.13 10.57 23.83
N GLN A 153 7.99 10.29 22.53
CA GLN A 153 9.10 9.83 21.67
C GLN A 153 9.71 10.95 20.84
N LEU A 154 8.98 12.01 20.57
CA LEU A 154 9.42 13.10 19.72
C LEU A 154 9.42 14.42 20.51
N ASP A 155 10.54 15.13 20.47
CA ASP A 155 10.58 16.52 20.96
C ASP A 155 9.93 17.44 19.92
N LEU A 156 8.62 17.54 20.00
CA LEU A 156 7.82 18.34 19.07
C LEU A 156 8.12 19.84 19.17
N ALA A 157 8.67 20.30 20.30
CA ALA A 157 8.98 21.72 20.52
C ALA A 157 10.18 22.19 19.69
N THR A 158 11.12 21.27 19.43
CA THR A 158 12.35 21.59 18.69
C THR A 158 12.36 20.99 17.28
N MET A 159 11.29 20.29 16.88
CA MET A 159 11.21 19.64 15.57
C MET A 159 11.20 20.67 14.43
N PRO A 160 12.22 20.67 13.55
CA PRO A 160 12.24 21.58 12.43
C PRO A 160 11.23 21.18 11.37
N ILE A 161 10.26 22.03 11.08
CA ILE A 161 9.28 21.82 10.02
C ILE A 161 9.60 22.72 8.83
N ARG A 162 9.59 22.16 7.63
CA ARG A 162 9.75 22.93 6.40
C ARG A 162 8.38 23.29 5.83
N VAL A 163 8.02 24.56 5.89
CA VAL A 163 6.78 25.09 5.31
C VAL A 163 7.11 26.06 4.19
N GLY A 164 6.65 25.79 2.98
CA GLY A 164 6.85 26.68 1.83
C GLY A 164 8.31 27.01 1.52
N GLY A 165 9.22 26.04 1.72
CA GLY A 165 10.65 26.23 1.49
C GLY A 165 11.43 26.93 2.61
N ARG A 166 10.76 27.39 3.67
CA ARG A 166 11.39 27.97 4.86
C ARG A 166 11.35 26.99 6.02
N MET A 167 12.44 26.97 6.80
CA MET A 167 12.48 26.21 8.06
C MET A 167 11.76 27.02 9.12
N ALA A 168 10.81 26.41 9.83
CA ALA A 168 10.14 26.98 10.98
C ALA A 168 10.20 25.97 12.14
N GLU A 169 10.37 26.46 13.35
CA GLU A 169 10.18 25.63 14.54
C GLU A 169 8.68 25.43 14.77
N ALA A 170 8.26 24.18 14.89
CA ALA A 170 6.87 23.86 15.10
C ALA A 170 6.49 24.12 16.56
N GLN A 171 5.67 25.12 16.79
CA GLN A 171 4.86 25.13 18.01
C GLN A 171 3.66 24.17 17.83
N VAL A 172 3.93 22.87 17.84
CA VAL A 172 2.94 21.82 17.59
C VAL A 172 1.91 21.72 18.74
N SER A 173 2.22 22.24 19.92
CA SER A 173 1.31 22.25 21.07
C SER A 173 -0.05 22.94 20.85
N LYS A 174 -0.21 23.70 19.75
CA LYS A 174 -1.49 24.36 19.40
C LYS A 174 -2.30 23.66 18.30
N LEU A 175 -1.77 22.59 17.70
CA LEU A 175 -2.45 21.87 16.62
C LEU A 175 -3.16 20.59 17.09
N LEU A 176 -2.93 20.17 18.33
CA LEU A 176 -3.50 18.96 18.93
C LEU A 176 -4.61 19.23 19.97
N THR A 177 -4.99 20.46 20.19
CA THR A 177 -6.19 20.86 20.95
C THR A 177 -7.27 21.36 19.99
#